data_9de0a73cadec3129b1ba8d08b2ceb549
#
_entry.id   9de0a73cadec3129b1ba8d08b2ceb549
#
_cell.length_a   1.000
_cell.length_b   1.000
_cell.length_c   1.000
_cell.angle_alpha   90.00
_cell.angle_beta   90.00
_cell.angle_gamma   90.00
#
_symmetry.space_group_name_H-M   'P 1'
#
loop_
_entity.id
_entity.type
_entity.pdbx_description
1 polymer ?
#
loop_
_entity_poly.entity_id
_entity_poly.type
_entity_poly.pdbx_seq_one_letter_code
_entity_poly.pdbx_strand_id
1 'polypeptide(L)' 'MQAGDLIRNTFNGRVGIIVREAEADGPHVVWRVIMSDGKIRRFQKYQMELVNAGR' A
#
# COMPACT_ATOMS: atom_id res chain seq x y z
N MET A 1 -2.51 3.93 -7.95
CA MET A 1 -1.63 3.99 -6.77
C MET A 1 -0.19 4.02 -7.23
N GLN A 2 0.60 4.85 -6.58
CA GLN A 2 2.00 5.00 -6.98
C GLN A 2 2.83 5.32 -5.75
N ALA A 3 4.14 5.23 -5.90
CA ALA A 3 5.07 5.51 -4.80
C ALA A 3 4.81 6.92 -4.26
N GLY A 4 4.79 7.02 -2.93
CA GLY A 4 4.50 8.26 -2.24
C GLY A 4 3.06 8.41 -1.80
N ASP A 5 2.17 7.58 -2.30
CA ASP A 5 0.75 7.66 -1.90
C ASP A 5 0.57 7.14 -0.49
N LEU A 6 -0.30 7.83 0.26
CA LEU A 6 -0.68 7.41 1.60
C LEU A 6 -1.86 6.46 1.48
N ILE A 7 -1.74 5.28 2.09
CA ILE A 7 -2.80 4.28 2.06
C ILE A 7 -3.17 3.86 3.48
N ARG A 8 -4.31 3.22 3.60
CA ARG A 8 -4.77 2.65 4.84
C ARG A 8 -5.10 1.17 4.61
N ASN A 9 -4.64 0.32 5.53
CA ASN A 9 -4.97 -1.09 5.50
C ASN A 9 -6.43 -1.26 5.87
N THR A 10 -7.20 -1.94 5.02
CA THR A 10 -8.64 -2.09 5.24
C THR A 10 -8.98 -3.03 6.37
N PHE A 11 -8.04 -3.87 6.80
CA PHE A 11 -8.31 -4.83 7.87
C PHE A 11 -8.16 -4.23 9.25
N ASN A 12 -7.16 -3.37 9.45
CA ASN A 12 -6.87 -2.85 10.78
C ASN A 12 -6.83 -1.33 10.86
N GLY A 13 -7.02 -0.64 9.73
CA GLY A 13 -7.04 0.81 9.70
C GLY A 13 -5.67 1.47 9.83
N ARG A 14 -4.62 0.71 9.84
CA ARG A 14 -3.28 1.29 9.94
C ARG A 14 -2.87 1.91 8.61
N VAL A 15 -2.08 2.97 8.70
CA VAL A 15 -1.67 3.72 7.52
C VAL A 15 -0.22 3.40 7.16
N GLY A 16 0.09 3.62 5.88
CA GLY A 16 1.44 3.45 5.39
C GLY A 16 1.61 4.23 4.10
N ILE A 17 2.83 4.23 3.57
CA ILE A 17 3.15 4.95 2.34
C ILE A 17 3.72 3.95 1.35
N ILE A 18 3.22 4.01 0.11
CA ILE A 18 3.72 3.14 -0.95
C ILE A 18 5.16 3.51 -1.25
N VAL A 19 6.05 2.54 -1.13
CA VAL A 19 7.47 2.71 -1.41
C VAL A 19 7.77 2.38 -2.86
N ARG A 20 7.09 1.37 -3.37
CA ARG A 20 7.27 0.86 -4.73
C ARG A 20 5.94 0.65 -5.38
N GLU A 21 5.89 0.96 -6.65
CA GLU A 21 4.70 0.66 -7.44
C GLU A 21 4.57 -0.85 -7.62
N ALA A 22 3.44 -1.23 -8.21
CA ALA A 22 3.05 -2.63 -8.34
C ALA A 22 4.14 -3.50 -8.94
N GLU A 23 4.28 -4.68 -8.39
CA GLU A 23 5.13 -5.71 -8.94
C GLU A 23 4.32 -7.00 -9.05
N ALA A 24 4.69 -7.85 -9.99
CA ALA A 24 3.97 -9.11 -10.20
C ALA A 24 4.35 -10.12 -9.13
N ASP A 25 3.35 -10.88 -8.68
CA ASP A 25 3.55 -12.00 -7.77
C ASP A 25 2.62 -13.10 -8.28
N GLY A 26 3.09 -13.87 -9.28
CA GLY A 26 2.24 -14.81 -9.97
C GLY A 26 1.14 -14.06 -10.71
N PRO A 27 -0.12 -14.46 -10.52
CA PRO A 27 -1.25 -13.78 -11.15
C PRO A 27 -1.66 -12.50 -10.41
N HIS A 28 -0.99 -12.17 -9.33
CA HIS A 28 -1.37 -11.04 -8.49
C HIS A 28 -0.41 -9.89 -8.67
N VAL A 29 -0.91 -8.69 -8.39
CA VAL A 29 -0.12 -7.45 -8.40
C VAL A 29 -0.09 -6.94 -6.97
N VAL A 30 1.12 -6.66 -6.47
CA VAL A 30 1.29 -6.22 -5.09
C VAL A 30 2.10 -4.94 -5.06
N TRP A 31 1.84 -4.13 -4.04
CA TRP A 31 2.59 -2.91 -3.77
C TRP A 31 3.38 -3.08 -2.48
N ARG A 32 4.56 -2.50 -2.45
CA ARG A 32 5.35 -2.46 -1.22
C ARG A 32 5.05 -1.18 -0.49
N VAL A 33 4.73 -1.34 0.80
CA VAL A 33 4.27 -0.25 1.63
C VAL A 33 5.07 -0.23 2.92
N ILE A 34 5.59 0.94 3.28
CA ILE A 34 6.19 1.10 4.59
C ILE A 34 5.10 1.57 5.56
N MET A 35 4.92 0.80 6.61
CA MET A 35 3.88 1.07 7.59
C MET A 35 4.38 2.05 8.65
N SER A 36 3.45 2.56 9.46
CA SER A 36 3.79 3.54 10.48
C SER A 36 4.73 2.98 11.55
N ASP A 37 4.82 1.66 11.68
CA ASP A 37 5.77 1.03 12.60
C ASP A 37 7.16 0.85 11.99
N GLY A 38 7.37 1.33 10.76
CA GLY A 38 8.65 1.23 10.08
C GLY A 38 8.87 -0.04 9.31
N LYS A 39 7.93 -0.97 9.34
CA LYS A 39 8.07 -2.25 8.64
C LYS A 39 7.53 -2.15 7.24
N ILE A 40 8.17 -2.84 6.31
CA ILE A 40 7.72 -2.89 4.91
C ILE A 40 6.90 -4.14 4.73
N ARG A 41 5.70 -3.96 4.14
CA ARG A 41 4.79 -5.06 3.88
C ARG A 41 4.34 -5.00 2.44
N ARG A 42 3.86 -6.14 1.94
CA ARG A 42 3.30 -6.24 0.60
C ARG A 42 1.80 -6.38 0.70
N PHE A 43 1.09 -5.59 -0.08
CA PHE A 43 -0.37 -5.61 -0.10
C PHE A 43 -0.87 -5.71 -1.52
N GLN A 44 -1.97 -6.42 -1.70
CA GLN A 44 -2.76 -6.37 -2.92
C GLN A 44 -3.70 -5.17 -2.83
N LYS A 45 -4.23 -4.77 -3.98
CA LYS A 45 -5.04 -3.55 -4.04
C LYS A 45 -6.24 -3.61 -3.10
N TYR A 46 -6.91 -4.76 -3.00
CA TYR A 46 -8.10 -4.85 -2.18
C TYR A 46 -7.82 -4.71 -0.69
N GLN A 47 -6.57 -4.85 -0.29
CA GLN A 47 -6.16 -4.72 1.10
C GLN A 47 -5.86 -3.28 1.49
N MET A 48 -5.91 -2.37 0.53
CA MET A 48 -5.51 -0.97 0.74
C MET A 48 -6.60 -0.02 0.30
N GLU A 49 -6.64 1.11 0.98
CA GLU A 49 -7.53 2.22 0.63
C GLU A 49 -6.67 3.47 0.47
N LEU A 50 -6.82 4.17 -0.64
CA LEU A 50 -6.04 5.37 -0.90
C LEU A 50 -6.58 6.51 -0.04
N VAL A 51 -5.70 7.11 0.76
CA VAL A 51 -6.12 8.12 1.72
C VAL A 51 -6.06 9.52 1.12
N ASN A 52 -4.99 9.81 0.37
CA ASN A 52 -4.78 11.17 -0.13
C ASN A 52 -4.95 11.28 -1.63
N ALA A 53 -5.97 10.61 -2.16
CA ALA A 53 -6.20 10.57 -3.59
C ALA A 53 -6.48 11.95 -4.18
N GLY A 54 -7.01 12.85 -3.38
CA GLY A 54 -7.48 14.13 -3.86
C GLY A 54 -6.42 15.19 -3.96
N ARG A 55 -5.24 14.89 -3.71
CA ARG A 55 -4.18 15.85 -3.66
C ARG A 55 -3.96 16.61 -4.98
#